data_87db7946e25a54a0f8c20a59309f8584
#
_entry.id   87db7946e25a54a0f8c20a59309f8584
#
_cell.length_a   1.000
_cell.length_b   1.000
_cell.length_c   1.000
_cell.angle_alpha   90.00
_cell.angle_beta   90.00
_cell.angle_gamma   90.00
#
_symmetry.space_group_name_H-M   'P 1'
#
loop_
_entity.id
_entity.type
_entity.pdbx_description
1 polymer ?
#
loop_
_entity_poly.entity_id
_entity_poly.type
_entity_poly.pdbx_seq_one_letter_code
_entity_poly.pdbx_strand_id
1 'polypeptide(L)'
;MKTSDYDSACDIDQPLVDRLRRFPREPDMLVYGVRALIALLIRGWLRVYHRFEIIGHENLRTNRSLVIVANHSSHLDTLCLLAALPLRKLHRAFPAAAADYFFQSVPRTFVAAVVTNALPFARRVRVRRSLSICSELLDDPENILIIFPEGTRSETGETREFKSGIGALVAGRDVTVLPCYLQGAFR
;
A
#
# COMPACT_ATOMS: atom_id res chain seq x y z
N MET A 1 22.31 36.01 -9.98
CA MET A 1 20.86 36.07 -9.77
C MET A 1 20.29 34.87 -10.54
N LYS A 2 20.07 33.73 -9.85
CA LYS A 2 19.47 32.52 -10.46
C LYS A 2 17.98 32.76 -10.48
N THR A 3 17.39 32.92 -11.66
CA THR A 3 15.95 32.83 -11.89
C THR A 3 15.53 31.42 -11.50
N SER A 4 14.72 31.29 -10.44
CA SER A 4 14.03 30.05 -10.15
C SER A 4 13.01 29.83 -11.26
N ASP A 5 13.29 28.91 -12.18
CA ASP A 5 12.27 28.34 -13.05
C ASP A 5 11.27 27.62 -12.11
N TYR A 6 10.18 28.30 -11.84
CA TYR A 6 8.96 27.66 -11.36
C TYR A 6 8.39 26.91 -12.55
N ASP A 7 8.65 25.62 -12.61
CA ASP A 7 7.88 24.72 -13.46
C ASP A 7 6.41 24.89 -13.06
N SER A 8 5.64 25.49 -13.95
CA SER A 8 4.19 25.57 -13.79
C SER A 8 3.68 24.15 -13.58
N ALA A 9 2.91 23.94 -12.51
CA ALA A 9 2.37 22.64 -12.15
C ALA A 9 1.69 22.00 -13.38
N CYS A 10 2.40 21.07 -14.00
CA CYS A 10 1.98 20.36 -15.23
C CYS A 10 0.68 19.54 -15.05
N ASP A 11 0.11 19.54 -13.85
CA ASP A 11 -1.01 18.68 -13.47
C ASP A 11 -2.37 19.39 -13.39
N ILE A 12 -2.41 20.73 -13.53
CA ILE A 12 -3.67 21.49 -13.35
C ILE A 12 -4.69 21.13 -14.43
N ASP A 13 -4.25 20.77 -15.63
CA ASP A 13 -5.13 20.47 -16.77
C ASP A 13 -5.39 18.97 -16.97
N GLN A 14 -4.89 18.10 -16.09
CA GLN A 14 -5.06 16.66 -16.25
C GLN A 14 -6.29 16.13 -15.51
N PRO A 15 -7.08 15.22 -16.15
CA PRO A 15 -8.20 14.58 -15.48
C PRO A 15 -7.75 13.93 -14.16
N LEU A 16 -8.55 14.11 -13.10
CA LEU A 16 -8.27 13.55 -11.76
C LEU A 16 -7.91 12.05 -11.81
N VAL A 17 -8.55 11.30 -12.69
CA VAL A 17 -8.31 9.87 -12.87
C VAL A 17 -6.89 9.57 -13.32
N ASP A 18 -6.33 10.38 -14.22
CA ASP A 18 -4.97 10.17 -14.73
C ASP A 18 -3.93 10.55 -13.67
N ARG A 19 -4.20 11.58 -12.88
CA ARG A 19 -3.39 11.91 -11.68
C ARG A 19 -3.40 10.78 -10.66
N LEU A 20 -4.57 10.16 -10.39
CA LEU A 20 -4.69 9.04 -9.45
C LEU A 20 -4.01 7.75 -9.94
N ARG A 21 -3.86 7.56 -11.27
CA ARG A 21 -3.15 6.41 -11.85
C ARG A 21 -1.63 6.52 -11.76
N ARG A 22 -1.10 7.74 -11.65
CA ARG A 22 0.35 7.97 -11.55
C ARG A 22 0.87 7.55 -10.18
N PHE A 23 2.14 7.22 -10.14
CA PHE A 23 2.88 6.97 -8.91
C PHE A 23 4.34 7.41 -9.11
N PRO A 24 4.98 8.12 -8.16
CA PRO A 24 4.42 8.60 -6.89
C PRO A 24 3.33 9.66 -7.08
N ARG A 25 2.43 9.78 -6.09
CA ARG A 25 1.36 10.78 -6.09
C ARG A 25 1.78 12.00 -5.29
N GLU A 26 1.41 13.18 -5.78
CA GLU A 26 1.62 14.41 -5.04
C GLU A 26 0.80 14.43 -3.74
N PRO A 27 1.33 15.06 -2.67
CA PRO A 27 0.60 15.26 -1.43
C PRO A 27 -0.67 16.09 -1.67
N ASP A 28 -1.82 15.57 -1.25
CA ASP A 28 -3.11 16.25 -1.34
C ASP A 28 -3.84 16.12 0.01
N MET A 29 -4.03 17.26 0.68
CA MET A 29 -4.64 17.33 2.01
C MET A 29 -6.09 16.86 2.02
N LEU A 30 -6.83 17.11 0.94
CA LEU A 30 -8.22 16.64 0.82
C LEU A 30 -8.26 15.13 0.72
N VAL A 31 -7.39 14.55 -0.13
CA VAL A 31 -7.25 13.08 -0.25
C VAL A 31 -6.84 12.46 1.08
N TYR A 32 -5.96 13.12 1.84
CA TYR A 32 -5.57 12.63 3.17
C TYR A 32 -6.72 12.67 4.17
N GLY A 33 -7.51 13.75 4.18
CA GLY A 33 -8.70 13.85 5.03
C GLY A 33 -9.75 12.80 4.70
N VAL A 34 -10.06 12.62 3.42
CA VAL A 34 -11.00 11.59 2.93
C VAL A 34 -10.50 10.19 3.30
N ARG A 35 -9.22 9.90 3.08
CA ARG A 35 -8.61 8.60 3.45
C ARG A 35 -8.71 8.34 4.95
N ALA A 36 -8.41 9.34 5.79
CA ALA A 36 -8.47 9.21 7.24
C ALA A 36 -9.91 8.93 7.71
N LEU A 37 -10.90 9.63 7.15
CA LEU A 37 -12.31 9.41 7.45
C LEU A 37 -12.75 7.99 7.06
N ILE A 38 -12.45 7.57 5.84
CA ILE A 38 -12.77 6.22 5.36
C ILE A 38 -12.08 5.16 6.23
N ALA A 39 -10.82 5.37 6.59
CA ALA A 39 -10.08 4.45 7.46
C ALA A 39 -10.72 4.34 8.85
N LEU A 40 -11.24 5.43 9.43
CA LEU A 40 -11.97 5.40 10.70
C LEU A 40 -13.27 4.59 10.59
N LEU A 41 -14.02 4.79 9.50
CA LEU A 41 -15.25 4.02 9.24
C LEU A 41 -14.96 2.53 9.08
N ILE A 42 -13.92 2.19 8.29
CA ILE A 42 -13.49 0.80 8.10
C ILE A 42 -13.04 0.17 9.42
N ARG A 43 -12.27 0.89 10.26
CA ARG A 43 -11.88 0.41 11.59
C ARG A 43 -13.07 0.11 12.49
N GLY A 44 -14.04 1.03 12.53
CA GLY A 44 -15.27 0.82 13.28
C GLY A 44 -16.03 -0.41 12.82
N TRP A 45 -16.20 -0.54 11.51
CA TRP A 45 -16.86 -1.70 10.89
C TRP A 45 -16.13 -3.02 11.16
N LEU A 46 -14.81 -3.06 10.95
CA LEU A 46 -14.00 -4.25 11.24
C LEU A 46 -14.08 -4.65 12.71
N ARG A 47 -14.03 -3.67 13.62
CA ARG A 47 -14.05 -3.93 15.06
C ARG A 47 -15.41 -4.43 15.53
N VAL A 48 -16.49 -3.82 15.07
CA VAL A 48 -17.86 -4.13 15.52
C VAL A 48 -18.40 -5.39 14.82
N TYR A 49 -18.27 -5.46 13.51
CA TYR A 49 -18.87 -6.54 12.72
C TYR A 49 -17.98 -7.79 12.63
N HIS A 50 -16.68 -7.60 12.43
CA HIS A 50 -15.72 -8.69 12.28
C HIS A 50 -14.96 -9.05 13.55
N ARG A 51 -15.18 -8.32 14.66
CA ARG A 51 -14.43 -8.51 15.92
C ARG A 51 -12.92 -8.50 15.70
N PHE A 52 -12.47 -7.59 14.82
CA PHE A 52 -11.08 -7.51 14.41
C PHE A 52 -10.17 -7.14 15.58
N GLU A 53 -9.21 -7.99 15.84
CA GLU A 53 -8.19 -7.84 16.88
C GLU A 53 -6.81 -7.70 16.25
N ILE A 54 -5.94 -6.92 16.88
CA ILE A 54 -4.58 -6.68 16.45
C ILE A 54 -3.65 -7.09 17.57
N ILE A 55 -2.82 -8.08 17.31
CA ILE A 55 -1.80 -8.58 18.25
C ILE A 55 -0.44 -8.11 17.75
N GLY A 56 0.43 -7.61 18.65
CA GLY A 56 1.78 -7.17 18.29
C GLY A 56 1.82 -5.79 17.61
N HIS A 57 0.83 -4.92 17.84
CA HIS A 57 0.76 -3.58 17.25
C HIS A 57 1.95 -2.69 17.63
N GLU A 58 2.66 -2.99 18.71
CA GLU A 58 3.89 -2.32 19.15
C GLU A 58 5.01 -2.45 18.12
N ASN A 59 5.04 -3.53 17.33
CA ASN A 59 6.03 -3.75 16.27
C ASN A 59 5.87 -2.80 15.06
N LEU A 60 4.73 -2.09 14.96
CA LEU A 60 4.49 -1.06 13.95
C LEU A 60 5.16 0.28 14.31
N ARG A 61 5.76 0.40 15.49
CA ARG A 61 6.46 1.59 15.97
C ARG A 61 7.91 1.54 15.53
N THR A 62 8.18 2.03 14.34
CA THR A 62 9.55 2.20 13.82
C THR A 62 9.70 3.56 13.16
N ASN A 63 10.91 4.12 13.24
CA ASN A 63 11.29 5.34 12.51
C ASN A 63 12.02 5.02 11.21
N ARG A 64 12.19 3.72 10.90
CA ARG A 64 12.77 3.26 9.64
C ARG A 64 11.66 2.93 8.65
N SER A 65 12.03 2.81 7.39
CA SER A 65 11.12 2.25 6.39
C SER A 65 10.74 0.82 6.77
N LEU A 66 9.46 0.49 6.58
CA LEU A 66 8.87 -0.76 7.01
C LEU A 66 8.33 -1.53 5.81
N VAL A 67 8.67 -2.80 5.72
CA VAL A 67 8.06 -3.73 4.76
C VAL A 67 7.18 -4.70 5.52
N ILE A 68 5.86 -4.55 5.41
CA ILE A 68 4.89 -5.50 5.95
C ILE A 68 4.70 -6.61 4.95
N VAL A 69 4.98 -7.84 5.38
CA VAL A 69 4.87 -9.06 4.57
C VAL A 69 3.76 -9.93 5.16
N ALA A 70 2.68 -10.16 4.42
CA ALA A 70 1.52 -10.88 4.93
C ALA A 70 1.05 -11.98 3.98
N ASN A 71 0.34 -12.99 4.51
CA ASN A 71 -0.44 -13.93 3.71
C ASN A 71 -1.64 -13.22 3.05
N HIS A 72 -2.13 -13.79 1.94
CA HIS A 72 -3.19 -13.17 1.15
C HIS A 72 -4.32 -14.14 0.84
N SER A 73 -5.47 -13.92 1.44
CA SER A 73 -6.66 -14.75 1.25
C SER A 73 -7.91 -13.97 0.83
N SER A 74 -7.93 -12.66 1.10
CA SER A 74 -9.11 -11.82 0.85
C SER A 74 -8.74 -10.41 0.42
N HIS A 75 -9.67 -9.71 -0.23
CA HIS A 75 -9.55 -8.26 -0.45
C HIS A 75 -9.54 -7.45 0.86
N LEU A 76 -10.09 -8.01 1.94
CA LEU A 76 -10.10 -7.40 3.27
C LEU A 76 -8.70 -7.35 3.91
N ASP A 77 -7.77 -8.20 3.50
CA ASP A 77 -6.43 -8.27 4.08
C ASP A 77 -5.72 -6.92 4.07
N THR A 78 -5.77 -6.23 2.92
CA THR A 78 -5.19 -4.89 2.79
C THR A 78 -5.86 -3.88 3.73
N LEU A 79 -7.18 -3.95 3.86
CA LEU A 79 -7.94 -3.05 4.75
C LEU A 79 -7.63 -3.33 6.21
N CYS A 80 -7.48 -4.59 6.60
CA CYS A 80 -7.08 -5.00 7.95
C CYS A 80 -5.69 -4.46 8.30
N LEU A 81 -4.71 -4.62 7.41
CA LEU A 81 -3.36 -4.10 7.62
C LEU A 81 -3.35 -2.57 7.72
N LEU A 82 -4.06 -1.86 6.83
CA LEU A 82 -4.20 -0.40 6.92
C LEU A 82 -4.95 0.04 8.18
N ALA A 83 -5.96 -0.73 8.62
CA ALA A 83 -6.67 -0.46 9.86
C ALA A 83 -5.79 -0.65 11.10
N ALA A 84 -4.76 -1.47 11.06
CA ALA A 84 -3.80 -1.63 12.13
C ALA A 84 -2.82 -0.45 12.27
N LEU A 85 -2.58 0.31 11.20
CA LEU A 85 -1.63 1.42 11.21
C LEU A 85 -2.18 2.67 11.91
N PRO A 86 -1.36 3.47 12.59
CA PRO A 86 -1.78 4.80 13.05
C PRO A 86 -2.27 5.68 11.90
N LEU A 87 -3.33 6.49 12.10
CA LEU A 87 -3.90 7.34 11.04
C LEU A 87 -2.86 8.23 10.37
N ARG A 88 -1.93 8.79 11.15
CA ARG A 88 -0.83 9.63 10.66
C ARG A 88 0.12 8.91 9.71
N LYS A 89 0.18 7.57 9.72
CA LYS A 89 1.03 6.76 8.84
C LYS A 89 0.31 6.28 7.57
N LEU A 90 -0.99 6.49 7.44
CA LEU A 90 -1.75 6.01 6.28
C LEU A 90 -1.33 6.64 4.95
N HIS A 91 -0.88 7.89 4.96
CA HIS A 91 -0.38 8.55 3.75
C HIS A 91 1.02 8.08 3.32
N ARG A 92 1.74 7.42 4.25
CA ARG A 92 3.05 6.79 4.02
C ARG A 92 2.95 5.26 3.86
N ALA A 93 1.74 4.70 3.85
CA ALA A 93 1.50 3.27 3.65
C ALA A 93 1.07 3.01 2.21
N PHE A 94 1.79 2.11 1.55
CA PHE A 94 1.67 1.83 0.13
C PHE A 94 1.50 0.33 -0.11
N PRO A 95 0.26 -0.19 -0.13
CA PRO A 95 0.01 -1.57 -0.55
C PRO A 95 0.38 -1.77 -2.02
N ALA A 96 1.12 -2.84 -2.32
CA ALA A 96 1.41 -3.24 -3.69
C ALA A 96 0.17 -3.87 -4.33
N ALA A 97 -0.52 -3.12 -5.19
CA ALA A 97 -1.75 -3.58 -5.84
C ALA A 97 -1.51 -3.94 -7.31
N ALA A 98 -2.15 -5.00 -7.76
CA ALA A 98 -2.09 -5.47 -9.13
C ALA A 98 -2.52 -4.39 -10.13
N ALA A 99 -1.58 -3.88 -10.93
CA ALA A 99 -1.83 -2.80 -11.88
C ALA A 99 -2.84 -3.21 -12.96
N ASP A 100 -2.78 -4.45 -13.38
CA ASP A 100 -3.66 -5.08 -14.37
C ASP A 100 -5.11 -5.29 -13.89
N TYR A 101 -5.41 -5.02 -12.62
CA TYR A 101 -6.75 -5.16 -12.05
C TYR A 101 -7.29 -3.85 -11.47
N PHE A 102 -6.52 -3.19 -10.61
CA PHE A 102 -7.02 -2.05 -9.85
C PHE A 102 -6.99 -0.73 -10.62
N PHE A 103 -6.15 -0.60 -11.66
CA PHE A 103 -5.98 0.66 -12.38
C PHE A 103 -6.63 0.68 -13.78
N GLN A 104 -7.53 -0.27 -14.07
CA GLN A 104 -8.23 -0.35 -15.36
C GLN A 104 -9.55 0.43 -15.40
N SER A 105 -10.22 0.62 -14.26
CA SER A 105 -11.50 1.33 -14.21
C SER A 105 -11.49 2.44 -13.16
N VAL A 106 -12.28 3.49 -13.39
CA VAL A 106 -12.35 4.67 -12.49
C VAL A 106 -12.68 4.27 -11.03
N PRO A 107 -13.71 3.45 -10.73
CA PRO A 107 -14.03 3.10 -9.36
C PRO A 107 -12.91 2.31 -8.67
N ARG A 108 -12.27 1.37 -9.39
CA ARG A 108 -11.15 0.60 -8.82
C ARG A 108 -9.92 1.47 -8.60
N THR A 109 -9.63 2.38 -9.54
CA THR A 109 -8.54 3.36 -9.38
C THR A 109 -8.78 4.25 -8.18
N PHE A 110 -10.01 4.72 -7.97
CA PHE A 110 -10.37 5.51 -6.79
C PHE A 110 -10.10 4.73 -5.49
N VAL A 111 -10.59 3.50 -5.39
CA VAL A 111 -10.34 2.65 -4.22
C VAL A 111 -8.83 2.43 -4.01
N ALA A 112 -8.11 2.07 -5.06
CA ALA A 112 -6.67 1.84 -4.97
C ALA A 112 -5.89 3.10 -4.56
N ALA A 113 -6.16 4.24 -5.19
CA ALA A 113 -5.39 5.46 -4.99
C ALA A 113 -5.83 6.26 -3.77
N VAL A 114 -7.14 6.47 -3.58
CA VAL A 114 -7.67 7.34 -2.53
C VAL A 114 -7.82 6.57 -1.22
N VAL A 115 -8.49 5.42 -1.25
CA VAL A 115 -8.78 4.67 -0.02
C VAL A 115 -7.54 3.97 0.52
N THR A 116 -6.82 3.22 -0.34
CA THR A 116 -5.72 2.37 0.13
C THR A 116 -4.32 2.96 -0.13
N ASN A 117 -4.20 4.05 -0.90
CA ASN A 117 -2.91 4.61 -1.32
C ASN A 117 -2.02 3.59 -2.07
N ALA A 118 -2.64 2.66 -2.78
CA ALA A 118 -1.93 1.55 -3.38
C ALA A 118 -0.93 1.97 -4.46
N LEU A 119 0.21 1.31 -4.47
CA LEU A 119 1.24 1.38 -5.51
C LEU A 119 0.86 0.42 -6.64
N PRO A 120 0.84 0.87 -7.91
CA PRO A 120 0.59 -0.04 -9.04
C PRO A 120 1.77 -0.99 -9.24
N PHE A 121 1.53 -2.28 -9.02
CA PHE A 121 2.54 -3.33 -9.13
C PHE A 121 2.25 -4.25 -10.32
N ALA A 122 3.19 -4.35 -11.27
CA ALA A 122 3.10 -5.23 -12.41
C ALA A 122 3.56 -6.65 -12.01
N ARG A 123 2.65 -7.63 -12.05
CA ARG A 123 2.90 -9.01 -11.56
C ARG A 123 3.56 -9.93 -12.58
N ARG A 124 3.43 -9.64 -13.88
CA ARG A 124 3.88 -10.52 -14.99
C ARG A 124 4.91 -9.84 -15.88
N VAL A 125 4.60 -8.68 -16.39
CA VAL A 125 5.46 -7.90 -17.27
C VAL A 125 6.01 -6.71 -16.49
N ARG A 126 7.31 -6.38 -16.65
CA ARG A 126 7.97 -5.24 -15.97
C ARG A 126 8.04 -5.37 -14.42
N VAL A 127 8.09 -6.58 -13.89
CA VAL A 127 8.23 -6.83 -12.44
C VAL A 127 9.45 -6.11 -11.87
N ARG A 128 10.59 -6.12 -12.60
CA ARG A 128 11.81 -5.41 -12.18
C ARG A 128 11.59 -3.91 -11.98
N ARG A 129 10.80 -3.26 -12.86
CA ARG A 129 10.46 -1.84 -12.71
C ARG A 129 9.58 -1.60 -11.48
N SER A 130 8.62 -2.48 -11.21
CA SER A 130 7.79 -2.37 -10.00
C SER A 130 8.62 -2.55 -8.73
N LEU A 131 9.59 -3.46 -8.73
CA LEU A 131 10.53 -3.62 -7.62
C LEU A 131 11.44 -2.40 -7.45
N SER A 132 11.91 -1.76 -8.56
CA SER A 132 12.68 -0.51 -8.50
C SER A 132 11.86 0.60 -7.82
N ILE A 133 10.61 0.79 -8.21
CA ILE A 133 9.71 1.79 -7.60
C ILE A 133 9.50 1.49 -6.10
N CYS A 134 9.31 0.22 -5.73
CA CYS A 134 9.23 -0.17 -4.33
C CYS A 134 10.52 0.13 -3.57
N SER A 135 11.67 -0.07 -4.22
CA SER A 135 13.00 0.20 -3.70
C SER A 135 13.19 1.69 -3.42
N GLU A 136 12.90 2.54 -4.40
CA GLU A 136 12.94 4.01 -4.30
C GLU A 136 12.01 4.53 -3.19
N LEU A 137 10.81 3.93 -3.08
CA LEU A 137 9.86 4.25 -2.01
C LEU A 137 10.45 3.99 -0.61
N LEU A 138 11.23 2.92 -0.46
CA LEU A 138 11.82 2.52 0.82
C LEU A 138 13.07 3.35 1.17
N ASP A 139 13.63 4.13 0.25
CA ASP A 139 14.71 5.06 0.52
C ASP A 139 14.23 6.27 1.36
N ASP A 140 12.94 6.61 1.31
CA ASP A 140 12.32 7.59 2.19
C ASP A 140 12.02 6.98 3.56
N PRO A 141 12.57 7.53 4.67
CA PRO A 141 12.33 7.01 6.00
C PRO A 141 10.84 7.08 6.37
N GLU A 142 10.41 6.14 7.21
CA GLU A 142 9.01 5.97 7.67
C GLU A 142 8.01 5.52 6.61
N ASN A 143 8.37 5.36 5.35
CA ASN A 143 7.49 4.77 4.36
C ASN A 143 7.22 3.29 4.68
N ILE A 144 5.99 2.86 4.43
CA ILE A 144 5.51 1.51 4.73
C ILE A 144 5.06 0.87 3.42
N LEU A 145 5.79 -0.15 2.98
CA LEU A 145 5.37 -1.00 1.88
C LEU A 145 4.60 -2.20 2.43
N ILE A 146 3.41 -2.44 1.93
CA ILE A 146 2.64 -3.64 2.24
C ILE A 146 2.69 -4.56 1.02
N ILE A 147 3.21 -5.77 1.19
CA ILE A 147 3.35 -6.74 0.10
C ILE A 147 2.86 -8.11 0.51
N PHE A 148 2.20 -8.78 -0.44
CA PHE A 148 1.77 -10.15 -0.32
C PHE A 148 2.68 -11.02 -1.20
N PRO A 149 3.67 -11.73 -0.64
CA PRO A 149 4.70 -12.41 -1.41
C PRO A 149 4.18 -13.59 -2.24
N GLU A 150 2.98 -14.08 -1.95
CA GLU A 150 2.26 -15.08 -2.76
C GLU A 150 1.95 -14.56 -4.18
N GLY A 151 1.82 -13.23 -4.35
CA GLY A 151 1.54 -12.55 -5.62
C GLY A 151 0.11 -12.71 -6.14
N THR A 152 -0.71 -13.53 -5.49
CA THR A 152 -2.14 -13.69 -5.74
C THR A 152 -2.82 -14.18 -4.47
N ARG A 153 -4.14 -14.05 -4.40
CA ARG A 153 -4.91 -14.57 -3.26
C ARG A 153 -4.93 -16.09 -3.27
N SER A 154 -4.93 -16.67 -2.07
CA SER A 154 -5.15 -18.10 -1.88
C SER A 154 -6.59 -18.48 -2.28
N GLU A 155 -6.74 -19.59 -2.93
CA GLU A 155 -8.03 -20.19 -3.31
C GLU A 155 -8.52 -21.24 -2.31
N THR A 156 -7.60 -21.72 -1.46
CA THR A 156 -7.87 -22.78 -0.45
C THR A 156 -7.86 -22.26 0.98
N GLY A 157 -7.43 -20.99 1.19
CA GLY A 157 -7.20 -20.42 2.51
C GLY A 157 -5.81 -20.73 3.08
N GLU A 158 -5.05 -21.63 2.46
CA GLU A 158 -3.68 -21.93 2.86
C GLU A 158 -2.71 -20.91 2.27
N THR A 159 -1.63 -20.64 3.02
CA THR A 159 -0.54 -19.77 2.55
C THR A 159 0.20 -20.44 1.41
N ARG A 160 0.37 -19.73 0.31
CA ARG A 160 1.10 -20.21 -0.88
C ARG A 160 2.59 -19.94 -0.77
N GLU A 161 3.37 -20.56 -1.66
CA GLU A 161 4.81 -20.33 -1.76
C GLU A 161 5.13 -18.87 -2.01
N PHE A 162 6.10 -18.34 -1.29
CA PHE A 162 6.55 -16.94 -1.40
C PHE A 162 7.51 -16.76 -2.56
N LYS A 163 7.26 -15.73 -3.36
CA LYS A 163 8.14 -15.35 -4.46
C LYS A 163 9.40 -14.68 -3.92
N SER A 164 10.54 -14.98 -4.53
CA SER A 164 11.86 -14.46 -4.14
C SER A 164 12.03 -12.93 -4.28
N GLY A 165 11.10 -12.25 -4.95
CA GLY A 165 11.17 -10.80 -5.18
C GLY A 165 11.27 -9.96 -3.92
N ILE A 166 10.67 -10.44 -2.79
CA ILE A 166 10.78 -9.74 -1.50
C ILE A 166 12.24 -9.75 -0.97
N GLY A 167 12.94 -10.87 -1.11
CA GLY A 167 14.35 -10.97 -0.71
C GLY A 167 15.23 -9.99 -1.49
N ALA A 168 15.03 -9.89 -2.80
CA ALA A 168 15.76 -8.93 -3.65
C ALA A 168 15.46 -7.47 -3.29
N LEU A 169 14.24 -7.18 -2.80
CA LEU A 169 13.83 -5.84 -2.42
C LEU A 169 14.51 -5.35 -1.13
N VAL A 170 14.70 -6.24 -0.15
CA VAL A 170 15.19 -5.87 1.18
C VAL A 170 16.68 -6.15 1.38
N ALA A 171 17.30 -6.97 0.53
CA ALA A 171 18.70 -7.33 0.65
C ALA A 171 19.62 -6.11 0.61
N GLY A 172 20.51 -5.98 1.60
CA GLY A 172 21.48 -4.89 1.69
C GLY A 172 20.90 -3.51 2.05
N ARG A 173 19.64 -3.42 2.49
CA ARG A 173 18.97 -2.18 2.86
C ARG A 173 18.72 -2.09 4.36
N ASP A 174 18.76 -0.86 4.89
CA ASP A 174 18.38 -0.58 6.29
C ASP A 174 16.87 -0.40 6.42
N VAL A 175 16.12 -1.48 6.20
CA VAL A 175 14.66 -1.52 6.29
C VAL A 175 14.23 -2.56 7.32
N THR A 176 13.13 -2.28 8.03
CA THR A 176 12.52 -3.27 8.93
C THR A 176 11.56 -4.14 8.16
N VAL A 177 11.68 -5.45 8.25
CA VAL A 177 10.70 -6.41 7.69
C VAL A 177 9.83 -6.93 8.81
N LEU A 178 8.52 -6.73 8.69
CA LEU A 178 7.53 -7.18 9.67
C LEU A 178 6.64 -8.25 9.05
N PRO A 179 6.83 -9.52 9.40
CA PRO A 179 5.89 -10.56 9.02
C PRO A 179 4.58 -10.40 9.79
N CYS A 180 3.47 -10.45 9.06
CA CYS A 180 2.12 -10.39 9.61
C CYS A 180 1.33 -11.62 9.15
N TYR A 181 0.50 -12.15 10.03
CA TYR A 181 -0.41 -13.23 9.70
C TYR A 181 -1.86 -12.78 9.88
N LEU A 182 -2.65 -12.93 8.82
CA LEU A 182 -4.07 -12.60 8.80
C LEU A 182 -4.89 -13.89 8.86
N GLN A 183 -5.77 -13.97 9.85
CA GLN A 183 -6.64 -15.12 10.06
C GLN A 183 -8.12 -14.70 9.99
N GLY A 184 -8.98 -15.60 9.50
CA GLY A 184 -10.43 -15.38 9.47
C GLY A 184 -10.95 -14.56 8.31
N ALA A 185 -10.09 -14.09 7.39
CA ALA A 185 -10.50 -13.32 6.21
C ALA A 185 -10.86 -14.20 4.99
N PHE A 186 -10.50 -15.47 5.02
CA PHE A 186 -10.88 -16.46 3.98
C PHE A 186 -12.31 -16.96 4.21
N ARG A 187 -13.12 -17.00 3.12
CA ARG A 187 -14.45 -17.63 3.06
C ARG A 187 -14.58 -18.41 1.78
#